data_cf917679be9ae62f8c3cc3444dd96efa
#
_entry.id   cf917679be9ae62f8c3cc3444dd96efa
#
_cell.length_a   1.000
_cell.length_b   1.000
_cell.length_c   1.000
_cell.angle_alpha   90.00
_cell.angle_beta   90.00
_cell.angle_gamma   90.00
#
_symmetry.space_group_name_H-M   'P 1'
#
loop_
_entity.id
_entity.type
_entity.pdbx_description
1 polymer ?
#
loop_
_entity_poly.entity_id
_entity_poly.type
_entity_poly.pdbx_seq_one_letter_code
_entity_poly.pdbx_strand_id
1 'polypeptide(L)'
;MQDRVFTQQKKHIVDFAFNEDVVDVFPDMIRRSVPGYELVIPMGGLMAARHMGKSGTAFDLGCSLGASSLALLSQCDSPRVRVIGVDSSAAMIAQARRTIDDPRISFCCEDLLTSDVSGASVVMLNFVVQFLDPEHRLTLLTRIAQQMNPDGLLIL
;
A
#
# COMPACT_ATOMS: atom_id res chain seq x y z
N MET A 1 9.60 9.16 15.85
CA MET A 1 10.71 8.47 16.56
C MET A 1 11.81 8.21 15.54
N GLN A 2 13.09 8.41 15.90
CA GLN A 2 14.20 8.19 14.96
C GLN A 2 14.47 6.69 14.82
N ASP A 3 14.60 6.20 13.58
CA ASP A 3 14.92 4.79 13.30
C ASP A 3 16.31 4.40 13.83
N ARG A 4 16.34 3.34 14.64
CA ARG A 4 17.54 2.70 15.18
C ARG A 4 17.51 1.17 15.04
N VAL A 5 16.64 0.63 14.21
CA VAL A 5 16.42 -0.84 14.06
C VAL A 5 17.72 -1.58 13.70
N PHE A 6 18.63 -0.94 12.96
CA PHE A 6 19.91 -1.52 12.53
C PHE A 6 21.12 -1.11 13.37
N THR A 7 20.94 -0.35 14.45
CA THR A 7 22.08 0.04 15.33
C THR A 7 22.54 -1.09 16.24
N GLN A 8 21.75 -2.14 16.43
CA GLN A 8 22.15 -3.35 17.14
C GLN A 8 22.47 -4.45 16.12
N GLN A 9 23.65 -5.09 16.26
CA GLN A 9 24.03 -6.24 15.44
C GLN A 9 23.06 -7.40 15.68
N LYS A 10 22.07 -7.57 14.81
CA LYS A 10 21.22 -8.77 14.79
C LYS A 10 22.02 -9.91 14.17
N LYS A 11 22.04 -11.07 14.82
CA LYS A 11 22.82 -12.26 14.39
C LYS A 11 22.41 -12.84 13.03
N HIS A 12 21.27 -12.44 12.48
CA HIS A 12 20.78 -12.82 11.14
C HIS A 12 20.11 -11.61 10.48
N ILE A 13 20.64 -11.18 9.34
CA ILE A 13 20.12 -10.08 8.50
C ILE A 13 18.94 -10.57 7.61
N VAL A 14 18.51 -11.83 7.74
CA VAL A 14 17.75 -12.53 6.70
C VAL A 14 16.24 -12.33 6.77
N ASP A 15 15.66 -11.84 7.88
CA ASP A 15 14.20 -11.65 7.97
C ASP A 15 13.85 -10.24 8.42
N PHE A 16 13.74 -9.32 7.45
CA PHE A 16 13.07 -8.05 7.70
C PHE A 16 11.56 -8.32 7.81
N ALA A 17 11.07 -8.43 9.04
CA ALA A 17 9.65 -8.61 9.32
C ALA A 17 9.03 -7.25 9.67
N PHE A 18 7.91 -6.93 9.04
CA PHE A 18 7.07 -5.78 9.35
C PHE A 18 6.26 -6.05 10.64
N ASN A 19 6.96 -6.16 11.77
CA ASN A 19 6.42 -6.44 13.10
C ASN A 19 6.18 -5.14 13.90
N GLU A 20 5.73 -5.28 15.16
CA GLU A 20 5.44 -4.16 16.04
C GLU A 20 6.62 -3.21 16.26
N ASP A 21 7.86 -3.71 16.31
CA ASP A 21 9.08 -2.91 16.49
C ASP A 21 9.34 -1.96 15.30
N VAL A 22 8.87 -2.33 14.10
CA VAL A 22 9.05 -1.58 12.87
C VAL A 22 7.96 -0.53 12.68
N VAL A 23 6.73 -0.78 13.15
CA VAL A 23 5.57 0.10 12.94
C VAL A 23 5.85 1.54 13.34
N ASP A 24 6.42 1.76 14.52
CA ASP A 24 6.65 3.11 15.06
C ASP A 24 7.76 3.89 14.34
N VAL A 25 8.73 3.17 13.76
CA VAL A 25 9.89 3.77 13.08
C VAL A 25 9.73 3.75 11.56
N PHE A 26 8.75 3.04 11.03
CA PHE A 26 8.55 2.83 9.59
C PHE A 26 8.51 4.13 8.78
N PRO A 27 7.80 5.21 9.21
CA PRO A 27 7.77 6.45 8.45
C PRO A 27 9.15 7.12 8.33
N ASP A 28 9.98 7.08 9.38
CA ASP A 28 11.35 7.61 9.33
C ASP A 28 12.28 6.70 8.50
N MET A 29 12.14 5.39 8.69
CA MET A 29 12.92 4.39 7.98
C MET A 29 12.71 4.47 6.47
N ILE A 30 11.46 4.50 6.00
CA ILE A 30 11.15 4.48 4.56
C ILE A 30 11.62 5.75 3.86
N ARG A 31 11.48 6.92 4.48
CA ARG A 31 11.98 8.19 3.94
C ARG A 31 13.49 8.21 3.75
N ARG A 32 14.22 7.56 4.66
CA ARG A 32 15.69 7.50 4.64
C ARG A 32 16.22 6.40 3.72
N SER A 33 15.43 5.34 3.52
CA SER A 33 15.86 4.14 2.77
C SER A 33 15.44 4.17 1.31
N VAL A 34 14.37 4.90 0.96
CA VAL A 34 13.83 4.94 -0.41
C VAL A 34 13.90 6.36 -0.96
N PRO A 35 14.94 6.68 -1.79
CA PRO A 35 15.04 7.98 -2.43
C PRO A 35 13.79 8.29 -3.26
N GLY A 36 13.23 9.49 -3.08
CA GLY A 36 12.05 9.93 -3.83
C GLY A 36 10.71 9.42 -3.29
N TYR A 37 10.67 8.67 -2.19
CA TYR A 37 9.42 8.18 -1.60
C TYR A 37 8.39 9.30 -1.40
N GLU A 38 8.83 10.43 -0.84
CA GLU A 38 7.96 11.59 -0.56
C GLU A 38 7.44 12.30 -1.82
N LEU A 39 8.01 12.00 -3.00
CA LEU A 39 7.53 12.48 -4.29
C LEU A 39 6.65 11.45 -4.99
N VAL A 40 7.08 10.19 -5.01
CA VAL A 40 6.41 9.10 -5.73
C VAL A 40 5.04 8.82 -5.16
N ILE A 41 4.89 8.73 -3.81
CA ILE A 41 3.60 8.43 -3.18
C ILE A 41 2.54 9.50 -3.47
N PRO A 42 2.78 10.82 -3.29
CA PRO A 42 1.79 11.84 -3.66
C PRO A 42 1.49 11.87 -5.17
N MET A 43 2.47 11.64 -6.03
CA MET A 43 2.26 11.58 -7.48
C MET A 43 1.38 10.40 -7.88
N GLY A 44 1.64 9.22 -7.34
CA GLY A 44 0.78 8.04 -7.52
C GLY A 44 -0.64 8.29 -7.06
N GLY A 45 -0.82 8.91 -5.89
CA GLY A 45 -2.13 9.31 -5.37
C GLY A 45 -2.87 10.27 -6.29
N LEU A 46 -2.19 11.27 -6.84
CA LEU A 46 -2.75 12.22 -7.79
C LEU A 46 -3.18 11.52 -9.10
N MET A 47 -2.36 10.62 -9.63
CA MET A 47 -2.68 9.86 -10.84
C MET A 47 -3.92 8.97 -10.62
N ALA A 48 -3.94 8.25 -9.49
CA ALA A 48 -5.05 7.42 -9.09
C ALA A 48 -6.36 8.22 -8.97
N ALA A 49 -6.32 9.35 -8.26
CA ALA A 49 -7.47 10.22 -8.05
C ALA A 49 -8.02 10.79 -9.37
N ARG A 50 -7.14 11.24 -10.26
CA ARG A 50 -7.54 11.74 -11.59
C ARG A 50 -8.17 10.67 -12.44
N HIS A 51 -7.64 9.45 -12.40
CA HIS A 51 -8.18 8.33 -13.15
C HIS A 51 -9.57 7.91 -12.64
N MET A 52 -9.75 7.81 -11.33
CA MET A 52 -11.01 7.44 -10.71
C MET A 52 -12.11 8.52 -10.87
N GLY A 53 -11.72 9.78 -10.93
CA GLY A 53 -12.66 10.89 -10.99
C GLY A 53 -13.51 10.97 -9.72
N LYS A 54 -14.86 10.83 -9.87
CA LYS A 54 -15.80 11.04 -8.77
C LYS A 54 -16.31 9.77 -8.11
N SER A 55 -15.92 8.57 -8.57
CA SER A 55 -16.40 7.31 -8.02
C SER A 55 -15.51 6.15 -8.44
N GLY A 56 -15.52 5.09 -7.67
CA GLY A 56 -14.80 3.85 -7.94
C GLY A 56 -14.11 3.29 -6.70
N THR A 57 -13.51 2.12 -6.87
CA THR A 57 -12.77 1.44 -5.82
C THR A 57 -11.29 1.35 -6.20
N ALA A 58 -10.41 1.79 -5.31
CA ALA A 58 -8.98 1.58 -5.40
C ALA A 58 -8.54 0.52 -4.39
N PHE A 59 -7.60 -0.31 -4.77
CA PHE A 59 -6.90 -1.22 -3.88
C PHE A 59 -5.46 -0.74 -3.70
N ASP A 60 -5.01 -0.69 -2.46
CA ASP A 60 -3.63 -0.37 -2.06
C ASP A 60 -3.02 -1.67 -1.49
N LEU A 61 -2.36 -2.44 -2.35
CA LEU A 61 -1.81 -3.75 -2.01
C LEU A 61 -0.40 -3.61 -1.45
N GLY A 62 -0.19 -4.11 -0.24
CA GLY A 62 0.99 -3.82 0.57
C GLY A 62 0.92 -2.41 1.16
N CYS A 63 -0.26 -2.03 1.66
CA CYS A 63 -0.57 -0.66 2.07
C CYS A 63 0.21 -0.17 3.29
N SER A 64 0.81 -1.07 4.08
CA SER A 64 1.53 -0.73 5.31
C SER A 64 0.70 0.20 6.21
N LEU A 65 1.16 1.40 6.49
CA LEU A 65 0.46 2.42 7.29
C LEU A 65 -0.53 3.28 6.48
N GLY A 66 -0.80 2.94 5.20
CA GLY A 66 -1.81 3.59 4.37
C GLY A 66 -1.37 4.89 3.69
N ALA A 67 -0.08 5.11 3.49
CA ALA A 67 0.43 6.34 2.88
C ALA A 67 -0.11 6.58 1.45
N SER A 68 -0.12 5.55 0.60
CA SER A 68 -0.66 5.64 -0.77
C SER A 68 -2.17 5.87 -0.77
N SER A 69 -2.87 5.18 0.13
CA SER A 69 -4.31 5.35 0.35
C SER A 69 -4.66 6.80 0.72
N LEU A 70 -3.95 7.39 1.67
CA LEU A 70 -4.14 8.79 2.07
C LEU A 70 -3.77 9.77 0.95
N ALA A 71 -2.69 9.49 0.20
CA ALA A 71 -2.28 10.32 -0.93
C ALA A 71 -3.38 10.39 -1.99
N LEU A 72 -4.06 9.28 -2.30
CA LEU A 72 -5.21 9.24 -3.19
C LEU A 72 -6.38 10.03 -2.60
N LEU A 73 -6.78 9.73 -1.36
CA LEU A 73 -7.96 10.35 -0.73
C LEU A 73 -7.82 11.86 -0.52
N SER A 74 -6.59 12.36 -0.32
CA SER A 74 -6.31 13.79 -0.21
C SER A 74 -6.58 14.56 -1.51
N GLN A 75 -6.67 13.87 -2.64
CA GLN A 75 -6.97 14.44 -3.96
C GLN A 75 -8.43 14.23 -4.39
N CYS A 76 -9.25 13.59 -3.54
CA CYS A 76 -10.63 13.25 -3.85
C CYS A 76 -11.59 13.77 -2.80
N ASP A 77 -12.50 14.67 -3.18
CA ASP A 77 -13.55 15.17 -2.28
C ASP A 77 -14.84 14.30 -2.33
N SER A 78 -14.93 13.38 -3.27
CA SER A 78 -16.14 12.60 -3.47
C SER A 78 -16.33 11.50 -2.42
N PRO A 79 -17.49 11.42 -1.77
CA PRO A 79 -17.81 10.34 -0.84
C PRO A 79 -18.06 8.99 -1.53
N ARG A 80 -18.10 8.95 -2.87
CA ARG A 80 -18.29 7.72 -3.66
C ARG A 80 -16.98 7.02 -4.06
N VAL A 81 -15.84 7.61 -3.73
CA VAL A 81 -14.53 6.96 -3.85
C VAL A 81 -14.34 6.03 -2.64
N ARG A 82 -13.85 4.82 -2.88
CA ARG A 82 -13.50 3.85 -1.85
C ARG A 82 -12.05 3.43 -2.01
N VAL A 83 -11.38 3.20 -0.90
CA VAL A 83 -10.02 2.63 -0.87
C VAL A 83 -10.03 1.41 0.03
N ILE A 84 -9.43 0.32 -0.44
CA ILE A 84 -9.22 -0.91 0.31
C ILE A 84 -7.72 -1.11 0.44
N GLY A 85 -7.18 -0.87 1.63
CA GLY A 85 -5.78 -1.15 1.95
C GLY A 85 -5.62 -2.60 2.40
N VAL A 86 -4.70 -3.32 1.78
CA VAL A 86 -4.41 -4.72 2.06
C VAL A 86 -2.95 -4.86 2.45
N ASP A 87 -2.69 -5.51 3.58
CA ASP A 87 -1.33 -5.85 4.02
C ASP A 87 -1.36 -7.15 4.84
N SER A 88 -0.34 -7.97 4.73
CA SER A 88 -0.22 -9.21 5.50
C SER A 88 0.23 -8.98 6.94
N SER A 89 0.79 -7.81 7.26
CA SER A 89 1.20 -7.45 8.62
C SER A 89 0.03 -6.99 9.48
N ALA A 90 -0.38 -7.81 10.43
CA ALA A 90 -1.42 -7.45 11.40
C ALA A 90 -1.06 -6.19 12.21
N ALA A 91 0.23 -5.98 12.51
CA ALA A 91 0.71 -4.81 13.24
C ALA A 91 0.55 -3.52 12.41
N MET A 92 0.91 -3.55 11.12
CA MET A 92 0.71 -2.42 10.20
C MET A 92 -0.78 -2.08 10.05
N ILE A 93 -1.62 -3.07 9.81
CA ILE A 93 -3.08 -2.90 9.69
C ILE A 93 -3.70 -2.35 10.97
N ALA A 94 -3.30 -2.86 12.14
CA ALA A 94 -3.80 -2.35 13.42
C ALA A 94 -3.42 -0.88 13.62
N GLN A 95 -2.21 -0.49 13.25
CA GLN A 95 -1.76 0.90 13.34
C GLN A 95 -2.47 1.79 12.32
N ALA A 96 -2.61 1.37 11.07
CA ALA A 96 -3.32 2.11 10.03
C ALA A 96 -4.78 2.40 10.47
N ARG A 97 -5.48 1.40 11.01
CA ARG A 97 -6.85 1.56 11.55
C ARG A 97 -6.93 2.52 12.73
N ARG A 98 -5.88 2.64 13.55
CA ARG A 98 -5.84 3.57 14.69
C ARG A 98 -5.58 5.01 14.28
N THR A 99 -4.83 5.22 13.20
CA THR A 99 -4.33 6.54 12.80
C THR A 99 -5.12 7.19 11.68
N ILE A 100 -5.83 6.39 10.89
CA ILE A 100 -6.61 6.89 9.75
C ILE A 100 -8.10 6.75 10.06
N ASP A 101 -8.75 7.91 10.19
CA ASP A 101 -10.19 8.03 10.41
C ASP A 101 -10.84 8.71 9.18
N ASP A 102 -10.97 7.94 8.09
CA ASP A 102 -11.68 8.37 6.88
C ASP A 102 -12.70 7.28 6.49
N PRO A 103 -14.01 7.59 6.42
CA PRO A 103 -15.05 6.59 6.14
C PRO A 103 -14.97 5.98 4.74
N ARG A 104 -14.13 6.51 3.86
CA ARG A 104 -13.91 6.02 2.51
C ARG A 104 -12.86 4.92 2.43
N ILE A 105 -12.09 4.67 3.50
CA ILE A 105 -11.05 3.66 3.54
C ILE A 105 -11.42 2.51 4.47
N SER A 106 -11.07 1.30 4.05
CA SER A 106 -11.07 0.10 4.89
C SER A 106 -9.72 -0.61 4.77
N PHE A 107 -9.32 -1.31 5.84
CA PHE A 107 -8.07 -2.06 5.87
C PHE A 107 -8.34 -3.55 6.11
N CYS A 108 -7.70 -4.41 5.31
CA CYS A 108 -7.79 -5.86 5.40
C CYS A 108 -6.41 -6.45 5.69
N CYS A 109 -6.34 -7.36 6.67
CA CYS A 109 -5.11 -8.11 6.94
C CYS A 109 -5.15 -9.41 6.13
N GLU A 110 -4.57 -9.39 4.94
CA GLU A 110 -4.63 -10.48 3.97
C GLU A 110 -3.34 -10.57 3.17
N ASP A 111 -3.09 -11.76 2.59
CA ASP A 111 -2.02 -11.92 1.61
C ASP A 111 -2.45 -11.33 0.26
N LEU A 112 -1.70 -10.36 -0.23
CA LEU A 112 -1.95 -9.72 -1.53
C LEU A 112 -1.90 -10.70 -2.71
N LEU A 113 -1.21 -11.84 -2.57
CA LEU A 113 -1.18 -12.88 -3.61
C LEU A 113 -2.55 -13.56 -3.81
N THR A 114 -3.42 -13.51 -2.82
CA THR A 114 -4.75 -14.15 -2.85
C THR A 114 -5.91 -13.17 -2.76
N SER A 115 -5.66 -11.90 -2.44
CA SER A 115 -6.69 -10.87 -2.29
C SER A 115 -7.46 -10.66 -3.58
N ASP A 116 -8.79 -10.54 -3.47
CA ASP A 116 -9.68 -10.25 -4.59
C ASP A 116 -9.72 -8.74 -4.86
N VAL A 117 -9.37 -8.35 -6.08
CA VAL A 117 -9.43 -6.96 -6.56
C VAL A 117 -10.47 -6.74 -7.65
N SER A 118 -11.48 -7.60 -7.69
CA SER A 118 -12.54 -7.55 -8.71
C SER A 118 -13.23 -6.21 -8.75
N GLY A 119 -13.35 -5.65 -9.95
CA GLY A 119 -14.00 -4.36 -10.19
C GLY A 119 -13.17 -3.15 -9.76
N ALA A 120 -11.87 -3.33 -9.47
CA ALA A 120 -10.98 -2.22 -9.15
C ALA A 120 -10.89 -1.22 -10.31
N SER A 121 -11.07 0.06 -10.01
CA SER A 121 -10.74 1.16 -10.91
C SER A 121 -9.26 1.50 -10.88
N VAL A 122 -8.63 1.33 -9.72
CA VAL A 122 -7.19 1.52 -9.52
C VAL A 122 -6.64 0.43 -8.62
N VAL A 123 -5.46 -0.08 -8.95
CA VAL A 123 -4.65 -0.89 -8.04
C VAL A 123 -3.28 -0.25 -7.89
N MET A 124 -2.86 -0.04 -6.65
CA MET A 124 -1.54 0.51 -6.29
C MET A 124 -0.70 -0.59 -5.64
N LEU A 125 0.56 -0.74 -6.07
CA LEU A 125 1.57 -1.68 -5.55
C LEU A 125 2.90 -0.95 -5.29
N ASN A 126 2.84 0.24 -4.70
CA ASN A 126 3.99 1.11 -4.50
C ASN A 126 5.06 0.45 -3.63
N PHE A 127 6.24 0.18 -4.20
CA PHE A 127 7.39 -0.43 -3.51
C PHE A 127 7.12 -1.82 -2.90
N VAL A 128 6.26 -2.63 -3.51
CA VAL A 128 5.83 -3.93 -2.98
C VAL A 128 6.43 -5.10 -3.76
N VAL A 129 6.42 -5.03 -5.09
CA VAL A 129 6.75 -6.16 -5.97
C VAL A 129 8.18 -6.70 -5.74
N GLN A 130 9.11 -5.86 -5.29
CA GLN A 130 10.48 -6.27 -4.98
C GLN A 130 10.57 -7.25 -3.79
N PHE A 131 9.60 -7.26 -2.90
CA PHE A 131 9.55 -8.16 -1.74
C PHE A 131 8.91 -9.51 -2.04
N LEU A 132 8.28 -9.64 -3.22
CA LEU A 132 7.69 -10.90 -3.65
C LEU A 132 8.73 -11.82 -4.28
N ASP A 133 8.53 -13.12 -4.07
CA ASP A 133 9.28 -14.11 -4.83
C ASP A 133 9.08 -13.86 -6.35
N PRO A 134 10.16 -13.81 -7.14
CA PRO A 134 10.09 -13.59 -8.59
C PRO A 134 9.10 -14.50 -9.30
N GLU A 135 8.93 -15.73 -8.84
CA GLU A 135 7.99 -16.71 -9.43
C GLU A 135 6.52 -16.28 -9.31
N HIS A 136 6.18 -15.51 -8.27
CA HIS A 136 4.80 -15.05 -8.04
C HIS A 136 4.46 -13.72 -8.72
N ARG A 137 5.45 -12.93 -9.14
CA ARG A 137 5.23 -11.57 -9.65
C ARG A 137 4.34 -11.53 -10.88
N LEU A 138 4.66 -12.36 -11.89
CA LEU A 138 3.87 -12.40 -13.13
C LEU A 138 2.44 -12.92 -12.88
N THR A 139 2.29 -13.94 -12.07
CA THR A 139 0.97 -14.50 -11.71
C THR A 139 0.11 -13.46 -11.01
N LEU A 140 0.68 -12.72 -10.05
CA LEU A 140 -0.02 -11.62 -9.36
C LEU A 140 -0.48 -10.55 -10.35
N LEU A 141 0.41 -10.03 -11.19
CA LEU A 141 0.10 -8.96 -12.14
C LEU A 141 -0.95 -9.40 -13.16
N THR A 142 -0.87 -10.65 -13.63
CA THR A 142 -1.86 -11.23 -14.54
C THR A 142 -3.24 -11.31 -13.89
N ARG A 143 -3.31 -11.79 -12.63
CA ARG A 143 -4.56 -11.87 -11.88
C ARG A 143 -5.17 -10.48 -11.66
N ILE A 144 -4.36 -9.50 -11.24
CA ILE A 144 -4.81 -8.12 -11.07
C ILE A 144 -5.41 -7.59 -12.39
N ALA A 145 -4.69 -7.74 -13.51
CA ALA A 145 -5.16 -7.28 -14.82
C ALA A 145 -6.49 -7.94 -15.26
N GLN A 146 -6.72 -9.20 -14.87
CA GLN A 146 -7.97 -9.92 -15.19
C GLN A 146 -9.15 -9.51 -14.30
N GLN A 147 -8.88 -9.05 -13.08
CA GLN A 147 -9.92 -8.70 -12.10
C GLN A 147 -10.30 -7.21 -12.12
N MET A 148 -9.38 -6.35 -12.55
CA MET A 148 -9.65 -4.91 -12.66
C MET A 148 -10.74 -4.63 -13.71
N ASN A 149 -11.36 -3.46 -13.59
CA ASN A 149 -12.18 -2.92 -14.67
C ASN A 149 -11.36 -2.82 -15.97
N PRO A 150 -11.98 -2.96 -17.16
CA PRO A 150 -11.27 -2.92 -18.45
C PRO A 150 -10.40 -1.67 -18.64
N ASP A 151 -10.83 -0.52 -18.11
CA ASP A 151 -10.11 0.75 -18.17
C ASP A 151 -9.37 1.04 -16.86
N GLY A 152 -9.11 0.02 -16.01
CA GLY A 152 -8.47 0.20 -14.72
C GLY A 152 -7.01 0.64 -14.84
N LEU A 153 -6.54 1.42 -13.86
CA LEU A 153 -5.16 1.90 -13.76
C LEU A 153 -4.37 1.07 -12.73
N LEU A 154 -3.27 0.50 -13.17
CA LEU A 154 -2.28 -0.14 -12.28
C LEU A 154 -1.10 0.80 -12.06
N ILE A 155 -0.72 1.05 -10.81
CA ILE A 155 0.44 1.85 -10.39
C ILE A 155 1.41 0.94 -9.64
N LEU A 156 2.68 0.91 -10.11
CA LEU A 156 3.77 0.11 -9.54
C LEU A 156 4.91 1.00 -9.09
#